data_df85f7fd45392bf21f245debe9076e2a
#
_entry.id   df85f7fd45392bf21f245debe9076e2a
#
_cell.length_a   1.000
_cell.length_b   1.000
_cell.length_c   1.000
_cell.angle_alpha   90.00
_cell.angle_beta   90.00
_cell.angle_gamma   90.00
#
_symmetry.space_group_name_H-M   'P 1'
#
loop_
_entity.id
_entity.type
_entity.pdbx_description
1 polymer ?
#
loop_
_entity_poly.entity_id
_entity_poly.type
_entity_poly.pdbx_seq_one_letter_code
_entity_poly.pdbx_strand_id
1 'polypeptide(L)'
;MRFNGSMSDGTAERSAGRPRDSSIDERVLEATRQLLLEVGWDELSIRLVAARAGVGRSSMNRRWATKAELVLHAILGEAPDLSPFAGTDLTGWIQWLVAGSHQLFTRPDVRAAVPGLMLALRENQELRTTLWADFSGPAVALYAQHVAARTPAARRRAELDARALLVLAAGASLILTTVAVEDDSPELRKRIAALLTAAGGLPAD
;
A
#
# COMPACT_ATOMS: atom_id res chain seq x y z
N MET A 1 62.59 4.33 36.05
CA MET A 1 62.03 5.23 35.07
C MET A 1 60.90 4.53 34.37
N ARG A 2 59.64 4.85 34.68
CA ARG A 2 58.44 4.23 34.15
C ARG A 2 57.79 5.24 33.24
N PHE A 3 57.63 4.89 31.94
CA PHE A 3 56.75 5.63 31.03
C PHE A 3 55.45 4.89 30.89
N ASN A 4 54.37 5.56 31.30
CA ASN A 4 53.00 5.13 31.18
C ASN A 4 52.40 5.87 30.01
N GLY A 5 52.17 5.21 28.89
CA GLY A 5 51.51 5.74 27.70
C GLY A 5 50.09 5.25 27.65
N SER A 6 49.15 6.10 28.07
CA SER A 6 47.72 5.86 27.93
C SER A 6 47.33 6.19 26.48
N MET A 7 46.95 5.17 25.72
CA MET A 7 46.29 5.33 24.43
C MET A 7 44.77 5.50 24.66
N SER A 8 44.31 6.71 24.44
CA SER A 8 42.84 7.01 24.35
C SER A 8 42.31 6.43 23.07
N ASP A 9 41.50 5.40 23.21
CA ASP A 9 40.71 4.84 22.12
C ASP A 9 39.46 5.74 21.91
N GLY A 10 39.57 6.60 20.91
CA GLY A 10 38.49 7.50 20.49
C GLY A 10 37.48 6.76 19.63
N THR A 11 36.53 6.03 20.26
CA THR A 11 35.35 5.51 19.58
C THR A 11 34.48 6.67 19.13
N ALA A 12 34.56 7.04 17.85
CA ALA A 12 33.64 7.98 17.23
C ALA A 12 32.25 7.40 17.24
N GLU A 13 31.41 7.85 18.17
CA GLU A 13 29.95 7.63 18.14
C GLU A 13 29.44 8.15 16.80
N ARG A 14 28.99 7.23 15.94
CA ARG A 14 28.23 7.57 14.74
C ARG A 14 26.95 8.24 15.21
N SER A 15 26.85 9.54 15.02
CA SER A 15 25.66 10.34 15.23
C SER A 15 24.47 9.66 14.55
N ALA A 16 23.55 9.14 15.34
CA ALA A 16 22.27 8.67 14.85
C ALA A 16 21.57 9.86 14.17
N GLY A 17 21.28 9.73 12.87
CA GLY A 17 20.61 10.78 12.09
C GLY A 17 19.33 11.22 12.78
N ARG A 18 19.03 12.52 12.69
CA ARG A 18 17.83 13.14 13.28
C ARG A 18 16.60 12.29 12.91
N PRO A 19 15.73 11.94 13.88
CA PRO A 19 14.53 11.16 13.63
C PRO A 19 13.72 11.72 12.45
N ARG A 20 13.11 10.83 11.66
CA ARG A 20 12.21 11.23 10.56
C ARG A 20 11.11 12.12 11.13
N ASP A 21 10.95 13.31 10.58
CA ASP A 21 9.87 14.22 10.93
C ASP A 21 8.61 13.80 10.16
N SER A 22 7.73 13.06 10.82
CA SER A 22 6.48 12.54 10.24
C SER A 22 5.55 13.68 9.78
N SER A 23 5.65 14.86 10.39
CA SER A 23 4.83 16.01 10.01
C SER A 23 5.15 16.52 8.59
N ILE A 24 6.39 16.31 8.14
CA ILE A 24 6.79 16.64 6.76
C ILE A 24 6.14 15.66 5.79
N ASP A 25 6.17 14.37 6.12
CA ASP A 25 5.62 13.33 5.26
C ASP A 25 4.10 13.51 5.10
N GLU A 26 3.37 13.76 6.18
CA GLU A 26 1.93 14.05 6.16
C GLU A 26 1.58 15.25 5.26
N ARG A 27 2.31 16.38 5.40
CA ARG A 27 2.07 17.57 4.56
C ARG A 27 2.34 17.31 3.09
N VAL A 28 3.39 16.54 2.77
CA VAL A 28 3.74 16.19 1.40
C VAL A 28 2.69 15.28 0.78
N LEU A 29 2.26 14.25 1.50
CA LEU A 29 1.26 13.31 1.02
C LEU A 29 -0.10 14.00 0.83
N GLU A 30 -0.49 14.90 1.74
CA GLU A 30 -1.71 15.68 1.58
C GLU A 30 -1.63 16.64 0.40
N ALA A 31 -0.53 17.39 0.24
CA ALA A 31 -0.31 18.24 -0.93
C ALA A 31 -0.35 17.43 -2.25
N THR A 32 0.13 16.19 -2.24
CA THR A 32 0.07 15.30 -3.40
C THR A 32 -1.36 14.94 -3.75
N ARG A 33 -2.20 14.55 -2.76
CA ARG A 33 -3.63 14.25 -3.00
C ARG A 33 -4.39 15.45 -3.56
N GLN A 34 -4.18 16.64 -2.97
CA GLN A 34 -4.82 17.86 -3.45
C GLN A 34 -4.41 18.21 -4.88
N LEU A 35 -3.11 18.12 -5.19
CA LEU A 35 -2.62 18.41 -6.54
C LEU A 35 -3.11 17.38 -7.57
N LEU A 36 -3.28 16.11 -7.20
CA LEU A 36 -3.91 15.13 -8.08
C LEU A 36 -5.33 15.55 -8.49
N LEU A 37 -6.08 16.17 -7.58
CA LEU A 37 -7.42 16.68 -7.88
C LEU A 37 -7.41 17.99 -8.69
N GLU A 38 -6.43 18.85 -8.46
CA GLU A 38 -6.35 20.16 -9.11
C GLU A 38 -5.80 20.09 -10.53
N VAL A 39 -4.72 19.33 -10.74
CA VAL A 39 -3.96 19.32 -12.00
C VAL A 39 -3.84 17.93 -12.64
N GLY A 40 -4.27 16.88 -11.96
CA GLY A 40 -4.19 15.50 -12.43
C GLY A 40 -2.77 14.91 -12.44
N TRP A 41 -2.67 13.67 -12.93
CA TRP A 41 -1.40 12.93 -12.98
C TRP A 41 -0.36 13.61 -13.88
N ASP A 42 -0.72 14.06 -15.06
CA ASP A 42 0.26 14.50 -16.08
C ASP A 42 1.02 15.75 -15.64
N GLU A 43 0.34 16.72 -15.11
CA GLU A 43 0.89 18.00 -14.62
C GLU A 43 1.57 17.86 -13.23
N LEU A 44 1.26 16.81 -12.47
CA LEU A 44 1.84 16.57 -11.17
C LEU A 44 3.35 16.29 -11.27
N SER A 45 4.15 16.98 -10.45
CA SER A 45 5.59 16.74 -10.34
C SER A 45 6.07 16.86 -8.90
N ILE A 46 7.18 16.16 -8.56
CA ILE A 46 7.82 16.25 -7.23
C ILE A 46 8.14 17.72 -6.88
N ARG A 47 8.54 18.52 -7.89
CA ARG A 47 8.83 19.94 -7.69
C ARG A 47 7.58 20.73 -7.29
N LEU A 48 6.46 20.47 -7.95
CA LEU A 48 5.19 21.15 -7.64
C LEU A 48 4.70 20.80 -6.23
N VAL A 49 4.78 19.51 -5.87
CA VAL A 49 4.43 19.04 -4.51
C VAL A 49 5.34 19.66 -3.46
N ALA A 50 6.67 19.69 -3.70
CA ALA A 50 7.63 20.30 -2.78
C ALA A 50 7.31 21.77 -2.50
N ALA A 51 6.99 22.53 -3.56
CA ALA A 51 6.60 23.94 -3.46
C ALA A 51 5.29 24.11 -2.64
N ARG A 52 4.26 23.30 -2.93
CA ARG A 52 2.97 23.33 -2.22
C ARG A 52 3.12 22.96 -0.73
N ALA A 53 3.93 21.94 -0.43
CA ALA A 53 4.16 21.46 0.95
C ALA A 53 5.14 22.33 1.74
N GLY A 54 5.82 23.28 1.12
CA GLY A 54 6.87 24.08 1.77
C GLY A 54 8.10 23.26 2.17
N VAL A 55 8.47 22.24 1.37
CA VAL A 55 9.55 21.28 1.66
C VAL A 55 10.67 21.41 0.66
N GLY A 56 11.92 21.38 1.14
CA GLY A 56 13.09 21.47 0.28
C GLY A 56 13.26 20.25 -0.63
N ARG A 57 13.73 20.47 -1.87
CA ARG A 57 13.90 19.42 -2.89
C ARG A 57 14.77 18.24 -2.42
N SER A 58 15.85 18.51 -1.67
CA SER A 58 16.72 17.47 -1.12
C SER A 58 16.00 16.56 -0.14
N SER A 59 15.07 17.11 0.64
CA SER A 59 14.23 16.37 1.57
C SER A 59 13.24 15.46 0.84
N MET A 60 12.67 15.94 -0.28
CA MET A 60 11.79 15.15 -1.14
C MET A 60 12.53 13.97 -1.75
N ASN A 61 13.67 14.21 -2.42
CA ASN A 61 14.41 13.18 -3.14
C ASN A 61 14.98 12.07 -2.25
N ARG A 62 15.17 12.33 -0.95
CA ARG A 62 15.54 11.28 0.01
C ARG A 62 14.41 10.36 0.39
N ARG A 63 13.16 10.78 0.21
CA ARG A 63 11.95 10.06 0.62
C ARG A 63 11.28 9.36 -0.54
N TRP A 64 11.25 10.02 -1.68
CA TRP A 64 10.56 9.53 -2.89
C TRP A 64 11.46 9.76 -4.10
N ALA A 65 11.93 8.67 -4.70
CA ALA A 65 12.80 8.73 -5.87
C ALA A 65 12.01 9.13 -7.13
N THR A 66 10.73 8.76 -7.20
CA THR A 66 9.89 9.00 -8.38
C THR A 66 8.53 9.61 -8.00
N LYS A 67 7.88 10.25 -8.98
CA LYS A 67 6.49 10.71 -8.87
C LYS A 67 5.55 9.57 -8.53
N ALA A 68 5.73 8.42 -9.16
CA ALA A 68 4.88 7.24 -8.95
C ALA A 68 4.97 6.70 -7.52
N GLU A 69 6.17 6.65 -6.95
CA GLU A 69 6.38 6.26 -5.56
C GLU A 69 5.70 7.25 -4.59
N LEU A 70 5.88 8.56 -4.81
CA LEU A 70 5.23 9.58 -4.02
C LEU A 70 3.70 9.46 -4.05
N VAL A 71 3.13 9.31 -5.24
CA VAL A 71 1.69 9.17 -5.43
C VAL A 71 1.17 7.89 -4.79
N LEU A 72 1.91 6.78 -4.93
CA LEU A 72 1.55 5.51 -4.30
C LEU A 72 1.44 5.64 -2.78
N HIS A 73 2.44 6.25 -2.14
CA HIS A 73 2.40 6.52 -0.70
C HIS A 73 1.26 7.50 -0.32
N ALA A 74 0.97 8.50 -1.15
CA ALA A 74 -0.12 9.44 -0.89
C ALA A 74 -1.50 8.77 -0.93
N ILE A 75 -1.69 7.78 -1.79
CA ILE A 75 -2.95 7.07 -1.96
C ILE A 75 -3.14 5.99 -0.89
N LEU A 76 -2.10 5.19 -0.64
CA LEU A 76 -2.20 3.99 0.19
C LEU A 76 -1.89 4.27 1.67
N GLY A 77 -1.15 5.36 1.98
CA GLY A 77 -0.58 5.60 3.30
C GLY A 77 0.67 4.75 3.56
N GLU A 78 1.10 4.70 4.81
CA GLU A 78 2.29 3.93 5.20
C GLU A 78 2.00 2.43 5.35
N ALA A 79 0.80 2.07 5.77
CA ALA A 79 0.35 0.68 5.89
C ALA A 79 -1.18 0.62 5.90
N PRO A 80 -1.80 -0.49 5.43
CA PRO A 80 -3.23 -0.68 5.55
C PRO A 80 -3.64 -0.81 7.01
N ASP A 81 -4.76 -0.18 7.39
CA ASP A 81 -5.36 -0.42 8.70
C ASP A 81 -5.97 -1.83 8.72
N LEU A 82 -5.31 -2.73 9.44
CA LEU A 82 -5.73 -4.12 9.62
C LEU A 82 -6.51 -4.34 10.92
N SER A 83 -6.73 -3.29 11.72
CA SER A 83 -7.45 -3.39 13.00
C SER A 83 -8.88 -3.94 12.86
N PRO A 84 -9.63 -3.68 11.77
CA PRO A 84 -10.94 -4.29 11.57
C PRO A 84 -10.95 -5.80 11.47
N PHE A 85 -9.77 -6.44 11.29
CA PHE A 85 -9.64 -7.90 11.22
C PHE A 85 -9.42 -8.59 12.54
N ALA A 86 -9.06 -7.86 13.57
CA ALA A 86 -8.85 -8.45 14.87
C ALA A 86 -10.13 -9.17 15.33
N GLY A 87 -10.15 -10.51 15.19
CA GLY A 87 -11.28 -11.36 15.60
C GLY A 87 -12.36 -11.61 14.54
N THR A 88 -12.15 -11.24 13.26
CA THR A 88 -13.08 -11.62 12.17
C THR A 88 -12.71 -12.98 11.56
N ASP A 89 -13.71 -13.66 11.02
CA ASP A 89 -13.56 -14.89 10.23
C ASP A 89 -13.20 -14.57 8.76
N LEU A 90 -13.02 -15.61 7.95
CA LEU A 90 -12.77 -15.50 6.52
C LEU A 90 -13.82 -14.63 5.80
N THR A 91 -15.09 -14.77 6.16
CA THR A 91 -16.19 -14.01 5.55
C THR A 91 -16.03 -12.51 5.80
N GLY A 92 -15.77 -12.13 7.05
CA GLY A 92 -15.52 -10.75 7.43
C GLY A 92 -14.29 -10.17 6.73
N TRP A 93 -13.21 -10.95 6.59
CA TRP A 93 -12.01 -10.53 5.87
C TRP A 93 -12.30 -10.26 4.38
N ILE A 94 -13.04 -11.15 3.70
CA ILE A 94 -13.40 -10.97 2.30
C ILE A 94 -14.34 -9.77 2.12
N GLN A 95 -15.34 -9.61 2.99
CA GLN A 95 -16.25 -8.46 2.93
C GLN A 95 -15.47 -7.14 3.06
N TRP A 96 -14.53 -7.06 4.00
CA TRP A 96 -13.70 -5.90 4.16
C TRP A 96 -12.82 -5.66 2.92
N LEU A 97 -12.21 -6.72 2.38
CA LEU A 97 -11.34 -6.63 1.22
C LEU A 97 -12.08 -6.05 0.01
N VAL A 98 -13.30 -6.52 -0.25
CA VAL A 98 -14.15 -6.02 -1.34
C VAL A 98 -14.58 -4.56 -1.07
N ALA A 99 -15.06 -4.27 0.14
CA ALA A 99 -15.51 -2.93 0.51
C ALA A 99 -14.35 -1.93 0.51
N GLY A 100 -13.22 -2.27 1.11
CA GLY A 100 -12.03 -1.42 1.18
C GLY A 100 -11.40 -1.16 -0.19
N SER A 101 -11.33 -2.18 -1.04
CA SER A 101 -10.85 -2.01 -2.42
C SER A 101 -11.78 -1.07 -3.21
N HIS A 102 -13.08 -1.25 -3.10
CA HIS A 102 -14.03 -0.37 -3.76
C HIS A 102 -13.94 1.06 -3.23
N GLN A 103 -13.89 1.25 -1.91
CA GLN A 103 -13.72 2.57 -1.29
C GLN A 103 -12.44 3.26 -1.77
N LEU A 104 -11.33 2.51 -1.89
CA LEU A 104 -10.06 3.04 -2.40
C LEU A 104 -10.23 3.54 -3.83
N PHE A 105 -10.74 2.71 -4.75
CA PHE A 105 -10.83 3.06 -6.17
C PHE A 105 -11.93 4.07 -6.51
N THR A 106 -12.88 4.33 -5.61
CA THR A 106 -13.87 5.41 -5.76
C THR A 106 -13.36 6.78 -5.32
N ARG A 107 -12.24 6.84 -4.57
CA ARG A 107 -11.66 8.12 -4.16
C ARG A 107 -11.26 8.95 -5.39
N PRO A 108 -11.61 10.25 -5.42
CA PRO A 108 -11.30 11.11 -6.59
C PRO A 108 -9.80 11.24 -6.89
N ASP A 109 -8.96 11.34 -5.87
CA ASP A 109 -7.49 11.40 -5.99
C ASP A 109 -6.92 10.10 -6.56
N VAL A 110 -7.45 8.95 -6.16
CA VAL A 110 -7.07 7.63 -6.70
C VAL A 110 -7.48 7.51 -8.16
N ARG A 111 -8.71 7.88 -8.51
CA ARG A 111 -9.20 7.86 -9.89
C ARG A 111 -8.35 8.74 -10.82
N ALA A 112 -7.92 9.91 -10.35
CA ALA A 112 -7.02 10.78 -11.09
C ALA A 112 -5.62 10.18 -11.28
N ALA A 113 -5.14 9.35 -10.34
CA ALA A 113 -3.82 8.76 -10.37
C ALA A 113 -3.73 7.43 -11.12
N VAL A 114 -4.81 6.62 -11.12
CA VAL A 114 -4.82 5.23 -11.63
C VAL A 114 -4.22 5.09 -13.04
N PRO A 115 -4.59 5.88 -14.07
CA PRO A 115 -4.05 5.68 -15.40
C PRO A 115 -2.51 5.79 -15.45
N GLY A 116 -1.96 6.82 -14.83
CA GLY A 116 -0.52 7.03 -14.79
C GLY A 116 0.22 6.06 -13.87
N LEU A 117 -0.38 5.67 -12.76
CA LEU A 117 0.18 4.63 -11.88
C LEU A 117 0.25 3.27 -12.56
N MET A 118 -0.77 2.87 -13.31
CA MET A 118 -0.76 1.60 -14.05
C MET A 118 0.37 1.56 -15.06
N LEU A 119 0.61 2.67 -15.78
CA LEU A 119 1.74 2.78 -16.69
C LEU A 119 3.08 2.68 -15.95
N ALA A 120 3.25 3.45 -14.88
CA ALA A 120 4.47 3.44 -14.08
C ALA A 120 4.76 2.05 -13.45
N LEU A 121 3.74 1.39 -12.93
CA LEU A 121 3.86 0.02 -12.39
C LEU A 121 4.26 -0.99 -13.45
N ARG A 122 3.76 -0.86 -14.69
CA ARG A 122 4.16 -1.73 -15.79
C ARG A 122 5.65 -1.61 -16.11
N GLU A 123 6.20 -0.42 -16.05
CA GLU A 123 7.58 -0.12 -16.45
C GLU A 123 8.60 -0.27 -15.31
N ASN A 124 8.17 -0.20 -14.05
CA ASN A 124 9.08 -0.21 -12.90
C ASN A 124 8.84 -1.45 -12.02
N GLN A 125 9.79 -2.41 -12.08
CA GLN A 125 9.74 -3.64 -11.29
C GLN A 125 9.90 -3.37 -9.79
N GLU A 126 10.77 -2.45 -9.39
CA GLU A 126 11.01 -2.12 -7.98
C GLU A 126 9.73 -1.54 -7.35
N LEU A 127 9.05 -0.62 -8.04
CA LEU A 127 7.78 -0.06 -7.60
C LEU A 127 6.71 -1.15 -7.40
N ARG A 128 6.62 -2.14 -8.31
CA ARG A 128 5.71 -3.28 -8.15
C ARG A 128 6.03 -4.11 -6.93
N THR A 129 7.32 -4.38 -6.71
CA THR A 129 7.78 -5.19 -5.59
C THR A 129 7.48 -4.49 -4.26
N THR A 130 7.76 -3.19 -4.17
CA THR A 130 7.46 -2.37 -2.99
C THR A 130 5.97 -2.31 -2.72
N LEU A 131 5.14 -2.00 -3.74
CA LEU A 131 3.69 -2.00 -3.60
C LEU A 131 3.18 -3.34 -3.05
N TRP A 132 3.67 -4.45 -3.61
CA TRP A 132 3.22 -5.77 -3.19
C TRP A 132 3.68 -6.11 -1.77
N ALA A 133 4.94 -5.84 -1.41
CA ALA A 133 5.50 -6.14 -0.11
C ALA A 133 4.88 -5.30 1.02
N ASP A 134 4.78 -4.00 0.81
CA ASP A 134 4.43 -3.06 1.87
C ASP A 134 2.92 -2.93 2.06
N PHE A 135 2.15 -3.10 1.00
CA PHE A 135 0.70 -2.94 1.05
C PHE A 135 -0.05 -4.27 1.06
N SER A 136 0.28 -5.18 0.14
CA SER A 136 -0.43 -6.46 0.02
C SER A 136 0.07 -7.52 0.99
N GLY A 137 1.38 -7.52 1.28
CA GLY A 137 2.03 -8.49 2.16
C GLY A 137 1.42 -8.59 3.55
N PRO A 138 1.19 -7.48 4.27
CA PRO A 138 0.54 -7.51 5.59
C PRO A 138 -0.84 -8.14 5.60
N ALA A 139 -1.68 -7.84 4.60
CA ALA A 139 -3.02 -8.45 4.48
C ALA A 139 -2.96 -9.96 4.20
N VAL A 140 -2.04 -10.39 3.33
CA VAL A 140 -1.78 -11.81 3.05
C VAL A 140 -1.29 -12.55 4.29
N ALA A 141 -0.34 -11.95 5.03
CA ALA A 141 0.21 -12.55 6.25
C ALA A 141 -0.88 -12.71 7.32
N LEU A 142 -1.75 -11.74 7.47
CA LEU A 142 -2.86 -11.80 8.43
C LEU A 142 -3.83 -12.93 8.09
N TYR A 143 -4.22 -13.08 6.83
CA TYR A 143 -5.05 -14.20 6.39
C TYR A 143 -4.40 -15.55 6.71
N ALA A 144 -3.12 -15.71 6.37
CA ALA A 144 -2.40 -16.95 6.61
C ALA A 144 -2.29 -17.33 8.10
N GLN A 145 -2.33 -16.35 9.01
CA GLN A 145 -2.36 -16.57 10.44
C GLN A 145 -3.72 -17.09 10.94
N HIS A 146 -4.83 -16.68 10.33
CA HIS A 146 -6.17 -17.12 10.69
C HIS A 146 -6.50 -18.53 10.18
N VAL A 147 -5.91 -18.93 9.05
CA VAL A 147 -6.00 -20.33 8.59
C VAL A 147 -5.07 -21.16 9.46
N ALA A 148 -5.62 -22.08 10.28
CA ALA A 148 -4.85 -22.95 11.17
C ALA A 148 -3.97 -23.94 10.38
N ALA A 149 -3.04 -23.42 9.62
CA ALA A 149 -2.13 -24.17 8.77
C ALA A 149 -1.02 -24.82 9.62
N ARG A 150 -1.20 -26.10 9.94
CA ARG A 150 -0.26 -26.87 10.77
C ARG A 150 0.98 -27.38 10.02
N THR A 151 0.98 -27.30 8.69
CA THR A 151 2.11 -27.76 7.86
C THR A 151 2.64 -26.63 6.97
N PRO A 152 3.92 -26.68 6.55
CA PRO A 152 4.47 -25.72 5.61
C PRO A 152 3.70 -25.65 4.27
N ALA A 153 3.21 -26.78 3.78
CA ALA A 153 2.41 -26.87 2.56
C ALA A 153 1.06 -26.14 2.71
N ALA A 154 0.34 -26.38 3.84
CA ALA A 154 -0.91 -25.71 4.14
C ALA A 154 -0.74 -24.19 4.28
N ARG A 155 0.36 -23.73 4.90
CA ARG A 155 0.69 -22.31 5.01
C ARG A 155 0.91 -21.66 3.64
N ARG A 156 1.72 -22.29 2.80
CA ARG A 156 1.98 -21.81 1.43
C ARG A 156 0.70 -21.71 0.61
N ARG A 157 -0.19 -22.68 0.79
CA ARG A 157 -1.50 -22.65 0.14
C ARG A 157 -2.36 -21.49 0.64
N ALA A 158 -2.48 -21.28 1.95
CA ALA A 158 -3.21 -20.16 2.52
C ALA A 158 -2.68 -18.79 2.03
N GLU A 159 -1.37 -18.66 1.85
CA GLU A 159 -0.77 -17.46 1.26
C GLU A 159 -1.18 -17.28 -0.21
N LEU A 160 -1.24 -18.35 -1.00
CA LEU A 160 -1.71 -18.29 -2.38
C LEU A 160 -3.20 -17.92 -2.47
N ASP A 161 -4.03 -18.52 -1.62
CA ASP A 161 -5.46 -18.20 -1.54
C ASP A 161 -5.69 -16.74 -1.17
N ALA A 162 -4.96 -16.24 -0.16
CA ALA A 162 -5.01 -14.83 0.23
C ALA A 162 -4.64 -13.88 -0.92
N ARG A 163 -3.58 -14.22 -1.66
CA ARG A 163 -3.15 -13.44 -2.83
C ARG A 163 -4.19 -13.46 -3.94
N ALA A 164 -4.78 -14.63 -4.22
CA ALA A 164 -5.83 -14.76 -5.21
C ALA A 164 -7.06 -13.93 -4.85
N LEU A 165 -7.53 -14.01 -3.61
CA LEU A 165 -8.66 -13.24 -3.11
C LEU A 165 -8.39 -11.72 -3.18
N LEU A 166 -7.19 -11.27 -2.82
CA LEU A 166 -6.78 -9.87 -2.91
C LEU A 166 -6.80 -9.37 -4.36
N VAL A 167 -6.22 -10.14 -5.29
CA VAL A 167 -6.18 -9.79 -6.71
C VAL A 167 -7.58 -9.73 -7.29
N LEU A 168 -8.44 -10.69 -6.96
CA LEU A 168 -9.82 -10.73 -7.44
C LEU A 168 -10.66 -9.57 -6.88
N ALA A 169 -10.55 -9.27 -5.59
CA ALA A 169 -11.29 -8.17 -4.98
C ALA A 169 -10.85 -6.80 -5.51
N ALA A 170 -9.53 -6.56 -5.58
CA ALA A 170 -8.98 -5.32 -6.10
C ALA A 170 -9.25 -5.16 -7.61
N GLY A 171 -9.11 -6.24 -8.39
CA GLY A 171 -9.41 -6.26 -9.82
C GLY A 171 -10.88 -6.01 -10.11
N ALA A 172 -11.78 -6.66 -9.39
CA ALA A 172 -13.21 -6.42 -9.51
C ALA A 172 -13.57 -4.95 -9.20
N SER A 173 -13.02 -4.40 -8.11
CA SER A 173 -13.25 -3.01 -7.73
C SER A 173 -12.70 -2.02 -8.76
N LEU A 174 -11.49 -2.27 -9.30
CA LEU A 174 -10.92 -1.46 -10.36
C LEU A 174 -11.81 -1.46 -11.61
N ILE A 175 -12.29 -2.63 -12.05
CA ILE A 175 -13.17 -2.75 -13.22
C ILE A 175 -14.51 -2.04 -12.98
N LEU A 176 -15.14 -2.23 -11.83
CA LEU A 176 -16.41 -1.56 -11.50
C LEU A 176 -16.28 -0.03 -11.47
N THR A 177 -15.15 0.49 -11.02
CA THR A 177 -14.97 1.94 -10.88
C THR A 177 -14.38 2.63 -12.14
N THR A 178 -13.98 1.85 -13.16
CA THR A 178 -13.34 2.40 -14.37
C THR A 178 -13.99 1.98 -15.68
N VAL A 179 -14.48 0.74 -15.79
CA VAL A 179 -15.00 0.16 -17.04
C VAL A 179 -16.49 -0.12 -16.95
N ALA A 180 -16.94 -0.78 -15.89
CA ALA A 180 -18.33 -1.21 -15.70
C ALA A 180 -19.04 -0.29 -14.67
N VAL A 181 -18.88 1.03 -14.85
CA VAL A 181 -19.36 2.03 -13.87
C VAL A 181 -20.88 2.00 -13.73
N GLU A 182 -21.60 1.71 -14.81
CA GLU A 182 -23.06 1.62 -14.82
C GLU A 182 -23.58 0.38 -14.08
N ASP A 183 -22.75 -0.66 -13.97
CA ASP A 183 -23.09 -1.90 -13.27
C ASP A 183 -22.71 -1.84 -11.76
N ASP A 184 -21.96 -0.82 -11.33
CA ASP A 184 -21.50 -0.70 -9.95
C ASP A 184 -22.67 -0.46 -8.99
N SER A 185 -23.11 -1.52 -8.34
CA SER A 185 -24.20 -1.49 -7.36
C SER A 185 -23.81 -2.19 -6.06
N PRO A 186 -24.46 -1.84 -4.93
CA PRO A 186 -24.29 -2.55 -3.66
C PRO A 186 -24.59 -4.05 -3.78
N GLU A 187 -25.60 -4.41 -4.58
CA GLU A 187 -26.01 -5.79 -4.82
C GLU A 187 -24.93 -6.59 -5.53
N LEU A 188 -24.32 -6.00 -6.57
CA LEU A 188 -23.25 -6.66 -7.32
C LEU A 188 -22.00 -6.83 -6.44
N ARG A 189 -21.61 -5.82 -5.67
CA ARG A 189 -20.49 -5.91 -4.73
C ARG A 189 -20.72 -6.98 -3.65
N LYS A 190 -21.95 -7.05 -3.09
CA LYS A 190 -22.33 -8.11 -2.15
C LYS A 190 -22.27 -9.50 -2.80
N ARG A 191 -22.68 -9.62 -4.06
CA ARG A 191 -22.58 -10.88 -4.80
C ARG A 191 -21.14 -11.30 -5.05
N ILE A 192 -20.26 -10.35 -5.39
CA ILE A 192 -18.82 -10.61 -5.55
C ILE A 192 -18.23 -11.13 -4.22
N ALA A 193 -18.52 -10.46 -3.10
CA ALA A 193 -18.04 -10.90 -1.79
C ALA A 193 -18.54 -12.32 -1.45
N ALA A 194 -19.80 -12.64 -1.74
CA ALA A 194 -20.36 -13.97 -1.51
C ALA A 194 -19.69 -15.05 -2.38
N LEU A 195 -19.40 -14.76 -3.64
CA LEU A 195 -18.69 -15.68 -4.55
C LEU A 195 -17.24 -15.93 -4.08
N LEU A 196 -16.54 -14.88 -3.65
CA LEU A 196 -15.18 -15.01 -3.12
C LEU A 196 -15.16 -15.81 -1.80
N THR A 197 -16.17 -15.61 -0.93
CA THR A 197 -16.30 -16.36 0.32
C THR A 197 -16.52 -17.85 0.03
N ALA A 198 -17.42 -18.17 -0.92
CA ALA A 198 -17.65 -19.54 -1.32
C ALA A 198 -16.41 -20.21 -1.90
N ALA A 199 -15.66 -19.50 -2.74
CA ALA A 199 -14.41 -20.01 -3.32
C ALA A 199 -13.29 -20.17 -2.27
N GLY A 200 -13.15 -19.23 -1.33
CA GLY A 200 -12.13 -19.30 -0.28
C GLY A 200 -12.42 -20.36 0.80
N GLY A 201 -13.66 -20.83 0.92
CA GLY A 201 -14.06 -21.90 1.86
C GLY A 201 -14.06 -23.31 1.25
N LEU A 202 -13.78 -23.46 -0.03
CA LEU A 202 -13.77 -24.79 -0.66
C LEU A 202 -12.50 -25.56 -0.26
N PRO A 203 -12.63 -26.87 0.13
CA PRO A 203 -11.48 -27.71 0.27
C PRO A 203 -10.74 -27.82 -1.05
N ALA A 204 -9.45 -27.86 -0.97
CA ALA A 204 -8.61 -28.06 -2.15
C ALA A 204 -8.60 -29.53 -2.53
N ASP A 205 -8.84 -29.78 -3.77
CA ASP A 205 -8.54 -31.06 -4.42
C ASP A 205 -7.03 -31.33 -4.48
#